data_88dc784ecb48452e9be757a0fabc4a0f
#
_entry.id   88dc784ecb48452e9be757a0fabc4a0f
#
_cell.length_a   1.000
_cell.length_b   1.000
_cell.length_c   1.000
_cell.angle_alpha   90.00
_cell.angle_beta   90.00
_cell.angle_gamma   90.00
#
_symmetry.space_group_name_H-M   'P 1'
#
loop_
_entity.id
_entity.type
_entity.pdbx_description
1 polymer ?
#
loop_
_entity_poly.entity_id
_entity_poly.type
_entity_poly.pdbx_seq_one_letter_code
_entity_poly.pdbx_strand_id
1 'polypeptide(L)'
;MDTLQKFKQLYNEAVLTYKNQLPLCAAENVVSPFSKIMLSSSLQEKYLLGASSTYQENNFLGSNKLFEFNTFLNQLCLELYGAQYADARTLSGINAVTSLLMTLFEVG
;
A
#
# COMPACT_ATOMS: atom_id res chain seq x y z
N MET A 1 6.63 -16.43 30.85
CA MET A 1 5.75 -15.34 30.34
C MET A 1 5.07 -15.86 29.10
N ASP A 2 3.76 -15.79 29.04
CA ASP A 2 2.99 -16.22 27.87
C ASP A 2 3.37 -15.35 26.64
N THR A 3 3.36 -15.97 25.46
CA THR A 3 3.71 -15.32 24.17
C THR A 3 2.89 -14.05 23.93
N LEU A 4 1.59 -14.09 24.23
CA LEU A 4 0.69 -12.95 24.11
C LEU A 4 1.07 -11.79 25.06
N GLN A 5 1.45 -12.12 26.29
CA GLN A 5 1.90 -11.12 27.25
C GLN A 5 3.20 -10.46 26.80
N LYS A 6 4.15 -11.25 26.27
CA LYS A 6 5.39 -10.72 25.69
C LYS A 6 5.13 -9.77 24.52
N PHE A 7 4.24 -10.17 23.61
CA PHE A 7 3.85 -9.32 22.48
C PHE A 7 3.25 -7.99 22.96
N LYS A 8 2.28 -8.03 23.88
CA LYS A 8 1.64 -6.82 24.41
C LYS A 8 2.65 -5.88 25.09
N GLN A 9 3.58 -6.45 25.85
CA GLN A 9 4.63 -5.67 26.49
C GLN A 9 5.48 -4.95 25.45
N LEU A 10 6.03 -5.67 24.47
CA LEU A 10 6.87 -5.11 23.39
C LEU A 10 6.12 -4.04 22.59
N TYR A 11 4.86 -4.28 22.27
CA TYR A 11 4.03 -3.31 21.56
C TYR A 11 3.87 -2.01 22.36
N ASN A 12 3.53 -2.11 23.64
CA ASN A 12 3.33 -0.94 24.50
C ASN A 12 4.63 -0.15 24.70
N GLU A 13 5.75 -0.84 24.90
CA GLU A 13 7.08 -0.22 25.01
C GLU A 13 7.44 0.53 23.71
N ALA A 14 7.22 -0.09 22.54
CA ALA A 14 7.47 0.55 21.26
C ALA A 14 6.59 1.79 21.06
N VAL A 15 5.28 1.69 21.30
CA VAL A 15 4.36 2.83 21.16
C VAL A 15 4.72 3.97 22.10
N LEU A 16 5.11 3.67 23.35
CA LEU A 16 5.54 4.68 24.31
C LEU A 16 6.83 5.37 23.87
N THR A 17 7.79 4.60 23.35
CA THR A 17 9.04 5.13 22.81
C THR A 17 8.76 6.11 21.68
N TYR A 18 7.94 5.72 20.69
CA TYR A 18 7.59 6.59 19.57
C TYR A 18 6.86 7.87 19.99
N LYS A 19 5.97 7.79 20.98
CA LYS A 19 5.27 8.98 21.48
C LYS A 19 6.18 10.01 22.12
N ASN A 20 7.32 9.58 22.65
CA ASN A 20 8.27 10.43 23.36
C ASN A 20 9.47 10.86 22.50
N GLN A 21 9.46 10.53 21.20
CA GLN A 21 10.51 10.89 20.25
C GLN A 21 10.00 11.90 19.22
N LEU A 22 10.88 12.78 18.78
CA LEU A 22 10.67 13.61 17.62
C LEU A 22 11.31 12.90 16.41
N PRO A 23 10.51 12.33 15.46
CA PRO A 23 11.08 11.68 14.31
C PRO A 23 11.69 12.72 13.37
N LEU A 24 12.99 12.64 13.14
CA LEU A 24 13.73 13.51 12.21
C LEU A 24 14.19 12.76 10.95
N CYS A 25 13.78 11.50 10.80
CA CYS A 25 14.11 10.71 9.63
C CYS A 25 13.18 11.10 8.46
N ALA A 26 13.78 11.56 7.35
CA ALA A 26 13.00 11.94 6.14
C ALA A 26 12.28 10.77 5.48
N ALA A 27 12.63 9.52 5.81
CA ALA A 27 11.95 8.32 5.33
C ALA A 27 10.70 7.97 6.14
N GLU A 28 10.47 8.62 7.28
CA GLU A 28 9.30 8.38 8.12
C GLU A 28 8.20 9.38 7.81
N ASN A 29 6.95 8.93 7.93
CA ASN A 29 5.78 9.78 7.72
C ASN A 29 4.69 9.47 8.74
N VAL A 30 3.88 10.47 9.03
CA VAL A 30 2.68 10.33 9.86
C VAL A 30 1.49 10.03 8.96
N VAL A 31 1.04 8.78 8.99
CA VAL A 31 -0.13 8.35 8.22
C VAL A 31 -1.40 8.88 8.87
N SER A 32 -2.23 9.57 8.11
CA SER A 32 -3.50 10.10 8.59
C SER A 32 -4.44 8.98 9.06
N PRO A 33 -5.34 9.25 10.02
CA PRO A 33 -6.36 8.27 10.40
C PRO A 33 -7.21 7.80 9.21
N PHE A 34 -7.53 8.70 8.29
CA PHE A 34 -8.28 8.38 7.07
C PHE A 34 -7.55 7.36 6.19
N SER A 35 -6.25 7.55 5.96
CA SER A 35 -5.43 6.63 5.16
C SER A 35 -5.29 5.24 5.80
N LYS A 36 -5.50 5.12 7.12
CA LYS A 36 -5.46 3.84 7.84
C LYS A 36 -6.74 3.02 7.72
N ILE A 37 -7.86 3.61 7.29
CA ILE A 37 -9.16 2.94 7.23
C ILE A 37 -9.07 1.65 6.39
N MET A 38 -8.47 1.72 5.23
CA MET A 38 -8.34 0.55 4.35
C MET A 38 -7.48 -0.55 4.96
N LEU A 39 -6.40 -0.19 5.67
CA LEU A 39 -5.49 -1.14 6.31
C LEU A 39 -6.12 -1.87 7.50
N SER A 40 -7.15 -1.30 8.13
CA SER A 40 -7.88 -1.90 9.24
C SER A 40 -9.23 -2.50 8.85
N SER A 41 -9.57 -2.45 7.58
CA SER A 41 -10.83 -3.00 7.06
C SER A 41 -10.69 -4.44 6.59
N SER A 42 -11.81 -5.16 6.46
CA SER A 42 -11.83 -6.51 5.89
C SER A 42 -11.45 -6.55 4.40
N LEU A 43 -11.30 -5.41 3.75
CA LEU A 43 -10.86 -5.34 2.35
C LEU A 43 -9.41 -5.78 2.19
N GLN A 44 -8.55 -5.63 3.20
CA GLN A 44 -7.18 -6.12 3.19
C GLN A 44 -7.08 -7.66 3.12
N GLU A 45 -8.16 -8.37 3.47
CA GLU A 45 -8.24 -9.83 3.43
C GLU A 45 -8.64 -10.35 2.05
N LYS A 46 -8.96 -9.46 1.12
CA LYS A 46 -9.42 -9.83 -0.22
C LYS A 46 -8.26 -10.01 -1.18
N TYR A 47 -8.45 -10.89 -2.12
CA TYR A 47 -7.50 -11.15 -3.19
C TYR A 47 -7.97 -10.51 -4.50
N LEU A 48 -7.04 -9.83 -5.17
CA LEU A 48 -7.25 -9.26 -6.49
C LEU A 48 -6.21 -9.83 -7.45
N LEU A 49 -6.65 -10.50 -8.49
CA LEU A 49 -5.80 -11.04 -9.53
C LEU A 49 -5.99 -10.24 -10.82
N GLY A 50 -4.89 -9.95 -11.48
CA GLY A 50 -4.89 -9.34 -12.81
C GLY A 50 -4.78 -7.81 -12.79
N ALA A 51 -4.39 -7.31 -13.94
CA ALA A 51 -4.11 -5.89 -14.17
C ALA A 51 -5.09 -5.24 -15.12
N SER A 52 -5.99 -6.02 -15.72
CA SER A 52 -6.80 -5.53 -16.80
C SER A 52 -8.24 -5.26 -16.36
N SER A 53 -8.88 -4.36 -17.10
CA SER A 53 -10.31 -4.09 -17.02
C SER A 53 -11.19 -5.30 -17.38
N THR A 54 -10.61 -6.38 -17.83
CA THR A 54 -11.32 -7.64 -18.09
C THR A 54 -11.54 -8.44 -16.81
N TYR A 55 -12.23 -7.86 -15.93
CA TYR A 55 -12.86 -8.21 -14.68
C TYR A 55 -13.63 -9.51 -14.68
N GLN A 56 -14.16 -9.93 -15.84
CA GLN A 56 -14.94 -11.13 -16.00
C GLN A 56 -14.17 -12.42 -15.75
N GLU A 57 -12.85 -12.35 -15.73
CA GLU A 57 -11.97 -13.49 -15.42
C GLU A 57 -11.63 -13.61 -13.94
N ASN A 58 -11.98 -12.61 -13.14
CA ASN A 58 -11.67 -12.61 -11.71
C ASN A 58 -12.81 -13.31 -10.95
N ASN A 59 -12.63 -14.57 -10.68
CA ASN A 59 -13.61 -15.39 -9.97
C ASN A 59 -13.67 -15.14 -8.44
N PHE A 60 -13.00 -14.12 -7.95
CA PHE A 60 -13.01 -13.80 -6.52
C PHE A 60 -14.18 -12.89 -6.18
N LEU A 61 -15.02 -13.34 -5.27
CA LEU A 61 -16.20 -12.61 -4.82
C LEU A 61 -15.82 -11.23 -4.26
N GLY A 62 -16.37 -10.17 -4.82
CA GLY A 62 -16.13 -8.79 -4.40
C GLY A 62 -14.85 -8.14 -4.93
N SER A 63 -14.03 -8.83 -5.72
CA SER A 63 -12.80 -8.29 -6.31
C SER A 63 -13.06 -7.10 -7.24
N ASN A 64 -14.23 -7.06 -7.83
CA ASN A 64 -14.64 -5.97 -8.67
C ASN A 64 -14.65 -4.62 -7.96
N LYS A 65 -15.08 -4.51 -6.81
CA LYS A 65 -15.05 -3.24 -6.09
C LYS A 65 -13.63 -2.80 -5.72
N LEU A 66 -12.73 -3.75 -5.45
CA LEU A 66 -11.31 -3.43 -5.23
C LEU A 66 -10.63 -2.86 -6.48
N PHE A 67 -11.05 -3.33 -7.63
CA PHE A 67 -10.53 -2.80 -8.89
C PHE A 67 -10.94 -1.34 -9.13
N GLU A 68 -12.17 -0.98 -8.78
CA GLU A 68 -12.63 0.41 -8.83
C GLU A 68 -11.74 1.33 -7.97
N PHE A 69 -11.31 0.88 -6.79
CA PHE A 69 -10.35 1.63 -5.96
C PHE A 69 -9.00 1.83 -6.65
N ASN A 70 -8.48 0.78 -7.29
CA ASN A 70 -7.23 0.88 -8.02
C ASN A 70 -7.32 1.85 -9.21
N THR A 71 -8.39 1.79 -9.96
CA THR A 71 -8.66 2.72 -11.07
C THR A 71 -8.76 4.16 -10.56
N PHE A 72 -9.49 4.37 -9.49
CA PHE A 72 -9.64 5.68 -8.88
C PHE A 72 -8.30 6.24 -8.37
N LEU A 73 -7.49 5.39 -7.73
CA LEU A 73 -6.16 5.78 -7.24
C LEU A 73 -5.23 6.19 -8.41
N ASN A 74 -5.23 5.42 -9.48
CA ASN A 74 -4.45 5.78 -10.68
C ASN A 74 -4.90 7.11 -11.26
N GLN A 75 -6.20 7.37 -11.33
CA GLN A 75 -6.73 8.65 -11.80
C GLN A 75 -6.27 9.81 -10.89
N LEU A 76 -6.33 9.66 -9.59
CA LEU A 76 -5.82 10.67 -8.66
C LEU A 76 -4.32 10.94 -8.86
N CYS A 77 -3.53 9.91 -9.14
CA CYS A 77 -2.11 10.08 -9.45
C CYS A 77 -1.91 10.86 -10.75
N LEU A 78 -2.68 10.58 -11.80
CA LEU A 78 -2.63 11.34 -13.05
C LEU A 78 -2.91 12.83 -12.83
N GLU A 79 -3.95 13.13 -12.08
CA GLU A 79 -4.35 14.50 -11.77
C GLU A 79 -3.30 15.22 -10.91
N LEU A 80 -2.82 14.57 -9.84
CA LEU A 80 -1.87 15.16 -8.89
C LEU A 80 -0.52 15.49 -9.52
N TYR A 81 -0.03 14.61 -10.38
CA TYR A 81 1.31 14.73 -10.97
C TYR A 81 1.31 15.27 -12.40
N GLY A 82 0.14 15.52 -12.99
CA GLY A 82 0.03 15.92 -14.40
C GLY A 82 0.61 14.87 -15.36
N ALA A 83 0.57 13.60 -14.97
CA ALA A 83 1.16 12.50 -15.73
C ALA A 83 0.19 11.98 -16.81
N GLN A 84 0.74 11.32 -17.84
CA GLN A 84 -0.06 10.65 -18.85
C GLN A 84 -0.41 9.21 -18.46
N TYR A 85 0.42 8.60 -17.63
CA TYR A 85 0.26 7.22 -17.15
C TYR A 85 0.58 7.15 -15.67
N ALA A 86 -0.15 6.31 -14.94
CA ALA A 86 0.10 5.99 -13.54
C ALA A 86 -0.26 4.54 -13.25
N ASP A 87 0.54 3.90 -12.42
CA ASP A 87 0.26 2.58 -11.87
C ASP A 87 0.66 2.54 -10.40
N ALA A 88 -0.32 2.53 -9.52
CA ALA A 88 -0.13 2.57 -8.07
C ALA A 88 -0.11 1.17 -7.41
N ARG A 89 0.02 0.08 -8.19
CA ARG A 89 0.01 -1.31 -7.66
C ARG A 89 1.32 -1.73 -7.01
N THR A 90 2.36 -0.91 -7.10
CA THR A 90 3.66 -1.22 -6.52
C THR A 90 3.61 -1.21 -4.99
N LEU A 91 4.29 -2.19 -4.36
CA LEU A 91 4.22 -2.41 -2.92
C LEU A 91 5.14 -1.50 -2.10
N SER A 92 6.13 -0.90 -2.74
CA SER A 92 7.11 -0.02 -2.10
C SER A 92 7.81 0.86 -3.13
N GLY A 93 8.49 1.90 -2.69
CA GLY A 93 9.31 2.75 -3.56
C GLY A 93 10.39 1.97 -4.31
N ILE A 94 11.07 1.03 -3.64
CA ILE A 94 12.07 0.15 -4.28
C ILE A 94 11.42 -0.71 -5.37
N ASN A 95 10.25 -1.28 -5.10
CA ASN A 95 9.51 -2.07 -6.08
C ASN A 95 9.12 -1.21 -7.30
N ALA A 96 8.66 0.03 -7.07
CA ALA A 96 8.33 0.96 -8.14
C ALA A 96 9.54 1.29 -9.02
N VAL A 97 10.66 1.66 -8.41
CA VAL A 97 11.91 1.98 -9.13
C VAL A 97 12.42 0.77 -9.89
N THR A 98 12.43 -0.41 -9.27
CA THR A 98 12.88 -1.65 -9.92
C THR A 98 12.01 -1.97 -11.14
N SER A 99 10.69 -1.88 -11.01
CA SER A 99 9.77 -2.14 -12.12
C SER A 99 10.01 -1.15 -13.28
N LEU A 100 10.22 0.12 -12.96
CA LEU A 100 10.52 1.15 -13.96
C LEU A 100 11.84 0.87 -14.67
N LEU A 101 12.90 0.56 -13.94
CA LEU A 101 14.21 0.26 -14.52
C LEU A 101 14.16 -0.97 -15.41
N MET A 102 13.51 -2.04 -14.98
CA MET A 102 13.35 -3.27 -15.78
C MET A 102 12.52 -3.05 -17.05
N THR A 103 11.67 -2.04 -17.08
CA THR A 103 10.84 -1.73 -18.24
C THR A 103 11.58 -0.84 -19.25
N LEU A 104 12.40 0.08 -18.75
CA LEU A 104 13.04 1.11 -19.59
C LEU A 104 14.46 0.73 -20.06
N PHE A 105 15.12 -0.17 -19.35
CA PHE A 105 16.51 -0.54 -19.65
C PHE A 105 16.61 -2.00 -20.06
N GLU A 106 17.31 -2.24 -21.17
CA GLU A 106 17.74 -3.58 -21.54
C GLU A 106 18.92 -3.99 -20.67
N VAL A 107 18.98 -5.27 -20.33
CA VAL A 107 20.15 -5.84 -19.66
C VAL A 107 21.26 -5.93 -20.70
N GLY A 108 22.24 -5.05 -20.60
CA GLY A 108 23.42 -5.02 -21.46
C GLY A 108 24.46 -6.09 -21.07
#